data_7551d506e411863c1ff087ec54caa8cc
#
_entry.id   7551d506e411863c1ff087ec54caa8cc
#
_cell.length_a   1.000
_cell.length_b   1.000
_cell.length_c   1.000
_cell.angle_alpha   90.00
_cell.angle_beta   90.00
_cell.angle_gamma   90.00
#
_symmetry.space_group_name_H-M   'P 1'
#
loop_
_entity.id
_entity.type
_entity.pdbx_description
1 polymer ?
#
loop_
_entity_poly.entity_id
_entity_poly.type
_entity_poly.pdbx_seq_one_letter_code
_entity_poly.pdbx_strand_id
1 'polypeptide(L)'
;MVRKRDGFVMRNVIYGLLEEKYTQGNECRRSYGIAAYSCAEEDGTATIVASAHDITPNKENITKLVDDCNRLKLSVVHLPDVVEDFLLN
;
A
#
# COMPACT_ATOMS: atom_id res chain seq x y z
N MET A 1 -23.14 19.82 -6.32
CA MET A 1 -22.52 19.60 -6.40
C MET A 1 -22.15 19.00 -6.57
N VAL A 2 -22.12 18.99 -6.35
CA VAL A 2 -21.34 18.37 -6.38
C VAL A 2 -21.05 17.82 -6.43
N ARG A 3 -21.01 17.79 -6.20
CA ARG A 3 -20.41 17.38 -6.12
C ARG A 3 -19.86 16.74 -5.83
N LYS A 4 -19.92 16.56 -5.40
CA LYS A 4 -19.22 16.13 -5.12
C LYS A 4 -19.00 15.32 -5.50
N ARG A 5 -19.32 15.24 -5.57
CA ARG A 5 -18.89 14.70 -5.94
C ARG A 5 -18.27 14.34 -6.27
N ASP A 6 -18.22 14.53 -6.01
CA ASP A 6 -17.39 14.40 -6.30
C ASP A 6 -16.72 13.94 -6.18
N GLY A 7 -16.90 13.70 -5.87
CA GLY A 7 -16.21 13.38 -5.46
C GLY A 7 -15.72 12.51 -5.29
N PHE A 8 -16.06 11.91 -5.32
CA PHE A 8 -15.33 11.08 -5.22
C PHE A 8 -14.30 11.19 -5.77
N VAL A 9 -14.26 11.79 -5.66
CA VAL A 9 -13.15 12.23 -6.27
C VAL A 9 -11.99 11.42 -6.07
N MET A 10 -11.33 11.19 -7.10
CA MET A 10 -10.19 10.43 -7.08
C MET A 10 -9.10 11.20 -6.47
N ARG A 11 -8.90 10.99 -5.23
CA ARG A 11 -7.75 11.52 -4.60
C ARG A 11 -6.55 10.77 -5.08
N ASN A 12 -5.44 11.45 -5.11
CA ASN A 12 -4.19 10.81 -5.43
C ASN A 12 -3.83 9.84 -4.32
N VAL A 13 -3.69 8.59 -4.69
CA VAL A 13 -3.28 7.56 -3.77
C VAL A 13 -1.86 7.18 -4.13
N ILE A 14 -0.99 7.14 -3.12
CA ILE A 14 0.40 6.76 -3.30
C ILE A 14 0.63 5.52 -2.48
N TYR A 15 1.30 4.54 -3.08
CA TYR A 15 1.62 3.31 -2.39
C TYR A 15 3.03 3.37 -1.83
N GLY A 16 3.20 2.85 -0.65
CA GLY A 16 4.49 2.85 0.01
C GLY A 16 4.80 1.52 0.63
N LEU A 17 6.08 1.32 0.90
CA LEU A 17 6.58 0.11 1.50
C LEU A 17 6.36 0.16 3.00
N LEU A 18 5.89 -0.95 3.56
CA LEU A 18 5.85 -1.14 5.00
C LEU A 18 6.93 -2.12 5.38
N GLU A 19 7.68 -1.77 6.41
CA GLU A 19 8.69 -2.67 6.95
C GLU A 19 8.37 -2.95 8.40
N GLU A 20 8.30 -4.22 8.74
CA GLU A 20 8.01 -4.63 10.11
C GLU A 20 9.10 -5.56 10.60
N LYS A 21 9.48 -5.38 11.85
CA LYS A 21 10.46 -6.23 12.48
C LYS A 21 9.81 -6.96 13.63
N TYR A 22 10.14 -8.23 13.76
CA TYR A 22 9.63 -8.99 14.88
C TYR A 22 10.67 -10.00 15.32
N THR A 23 10.56 -10.40 16.57
CA THR A 23 11.48 -11.34 17.17
C THR A 23 10.76 -12.67 17.32
N GLN A 24 11.39 -13.73 16.85
CA GLN A 24 10.87 -15.06 17.00
C GLN A 24 11.96 -15.92 17.60
N GLY A 25 11.80 -16.27 18.85
CA GLY A 25 12.86 -16.95 19.56
C GLY A 25 14.04 -16.03 19.73
N ASN A 26 15.21 -16.46 19.26
CA ASN A 26 16.41 -15.66 19.31
C ASN A 26 16.68 -14.93 18.02
N GLU A 27 15.74 -14.99 17.06
CA GLU A 27 15.96 -14.41 15.75
C GLU A 27 15.14 -13.15 15.57
N CYS A 28 15.78 -12.17 14.94
CA CYS A 28 15.10 -10.96 14.53
C CYS A 28 14.77 -11.10 13.05
N ARG A 29 13.49 -10.99 12.72
CA ARG A 29 13.04 -11.17 11.36
C ARG A 29 12.40 -9.90 10.87
N ARG A 30 12.43 -9.74 9.55
CA ARG A 30 11.78 -8.61 8.89
C ARG A 30 10.76 -9.12 7.92
N SER A 31 9.68 -8.39 7.82
CA SER A 31 8.67 -8.66 6.84
C SER A 31 8.24 -7.36 6.22
N TYR A 32 7.77 -7.43 5.00
CA TYR A 32 7.42 -6.24 4.24
C TYR A 32 5.99 -6.34 3.76
N GLY A 33 5.38 -5.19 3.65
CA GLY A 33 4.03 -5.08 3.15
C GLY A 33 3.88 -3.81 2.34
N ILE A 34 2.64 -3.46 2.08
CA ILE A 34 2.32 -2.32 1.24
C ILE A 34 1.21 -1.53 1.90
N ALA A 35 1.29 -0.21 1.80
CA ALA A 35 0.25 0.67 2.30
C ALA A 35 -0.14 1.67 1.23
N ALA A 36 -1.41 2.00 1.21
CA ALA A 36 -1.93 3.03 0.32
C ALA A 36 -2.22 4.26 1.15
N TYR A 37 -1.69 5.38 0.70
CA TYR A 37 -1.83 6.66 1.39
C TYR A 37 -2.64 7.61 0.55
N SER A 38 -3.61 8.26 1.16
CA SER A 38 -4.36 9.32 0.54
C SER A 38 -3.92 10.64 1.15
N CYS A 39 -3.64 11.60 0.30
CA CYS A 39 -3.16 12.90 0.75
C CYS A 39 -4.27 13.91 0.66
N ALA A 40 -4.58 14.56 1.77
CA ALA A 40 -5.58 15.62 1.77
C ALA A 40 -4.94 16.86 1.19
N GLU A 41 -5.64 17.50 0.25
CA GLU A 41 -5.09 18.67 -0.42
C GLU A 41 -4.98 19.86 0.50
N GLU A 42 -5.86 19.94 1.46
CA GLU A 42 -5.99 21.13 2.27
C GLU A 42 -4.82 21.32 3.21
N ASP A 43 -4.38 20.25 3.85
CA ASP A 43 -3.34 20.39 4.85
C ASP A 43 -2.14 19.49 4.58
N GLY A 44 -2.16 18.76 3.49
CA GLY A 44 -1.04 17.90 3.14
C GLY A 44 -0.89 16.66 4.00
N THR A 45 -1.90 16.37 4.82
CA THR A 45 -1.83 15.22 5.70
C THR A 45 -2.05 13.93 4.93
N ALA A 46 -1.18 12.96 5.12
CA ALA A 46 -1.32 11.66 4.50
C ALA A 46 -2.00 10.72 5.47
N THR A 47 -2.97 9.97 4.96
CA THR A 47 -3.73 9.02 5.76
C THR A 47 -3.66 7.66 5.11
N ILE A 48 -3.41 6.63 5.90
CA ILE A 48 -3.42 5.27 5.37
C ILE A 48 -4.88 4.86 5.15
N VAL A 49 -5.21 4.55 3.91
CA VAL A 49 -6.57 4.16 3.56
C VAL A 49 -6.69 2.66 3.32
N ALA A 50 -5.56 1.97 3.14
CA ALA A 50 -5.54 0.53 3.00
C ALA A 50 -4.14 0.06 3.26
N SER A 51 -4.00 -1.17 3.73
CA SER A 51 -2.67 -1.72 3.95
C SER A 51 -2.75 -3.24 3.95
N ALA A 52 -1.61 -3.85 3.65
CA ALA A 52 -1.45 -5.30 3.75
C ALA A 52 -0.08 -5.54 4.36
N HIS A 53 -0.08 -6.26 5.46
CA HIS A 53 1.11 -6.47 6.27
C HIS A 53 1.66 -7.86 6.06
N ASP A 54 2.95 -7.99 6.36
CA ASP A 54 3.57 -9.32 6.43
C ASP A 54 3.37 -10.13 5.16
N ILE A 55 3.63 -9.49 4.02
CA ILE A 55 3.42 -10.13 2.73
C ILE A 55 4.59 -11.02 2.37
N THR A 56 5.81 -10.53 2.55
CA THR A 56 7.00 -11.25 2.13
C THR A 56 8.21 -10.73 2.88
N PRO A 57 9.19 -11.62 3.17
CA PRO A 57 10.47 -11.15 3.72
C PRO A 57 11.40 -10.59 2.66
N ASN A 58 11.02 -10.65 1.40
CA ASN A 58 11.87 -10.22 0.29
C ASN A 58 11.58 -8.78 -0.08
N LYS A 59 12.49 -7.89 0.32
CA LYS A 59 12.30 -6.47 0.10
C LYS A 59 12.26 -6.11 -1.38
N GLU A 60 13.07 -6.78 -2.18
CA GLU A 60 13.11 -6.49 -3.60
C GLU A 60 11.77 -6.75 -4.27
N ASN A 61 11.16 -7.87 -3.93
CA ASN A 61 9.89 -8.24 -4.53
C ASN A 61 8.78 -7.26 -4.16
N ILE A 62 8.74 -6.87 -2.89
CA ILE A 62 7.69 -5.95 -2.45
C ILE A 62 7.91 -4.55 -3.01
N THR A 63 9.17 -4.14 -3.14
CA THR A 63 9.47 -2.84 -3.73
C THR A 63 8.97 -2.78 -5.17
N LYS A 64 9.13 -3.87 -5.89
CA LYS A 64 8.65 -3.93 -7.25
C LYS A 64 7.14 -3.83 -7.32
N LEU A 65 6.46 -4.50 -6.39
CA LEU A 65 5.01 -4.42 -6.30
C LEU A 65 4.55 -2.99 -6.03
N VAL A 66 5.21 -2.33 -5.08
CA VAL A 66 4.88 -0.95 -4.75
C VAL A 66 5.07 -0.05 -5.97
N ASP A 67 6.19 -0.22 -6.67
CA ASP A 67 6.47 0.58 -7.86
C ASP A 67 5.41 0.35 -8.92
N ASP A 68 5.00 -0.89 -9.13
CA ASP A 68 3.99 -1.20 -10.13
C ASP A 68 2.64 -0.57 -9.76
N CYS A 69 2.26 -0.63 -8.50
CA CYS A 69 1.00 -0.03 -8.07
C CYS A 69 0.99 1.47 -8.30
N ASN A 70 2.13 2.12 -8.02
CA ASN A 70 2.23 3.56 -8.25
C ASN A 70 2.24 3.89 -9.74
N ARG A 71 2.99 3.13 -10.52
CA ARG A 71 3.10 3.39 -11.93
C ARG A 71 1.76 3.22 -12.64
N LEU A 72 1.00 2.22 -12.24
CA LEU A 72 -0.29 1.92 -12.85
C LEU A 72 -1.43 2.69 -12.20
N LYS A 73 -1.15 3.45 -11.16
CA LYS A 73 -2.15 4.21 -10.42
C LYS A 73 -3.31 3.33 -9.99
N LEU A 74 -2.94 2.23 -9.35
CA LEU A 74 -3.90 1.23 -8.93
C LEU A 74 -4.94 1.81 -8.01
N SER A 75 -6.20 1.44 -8.23
CA SER A 75 -7.26 1.83 -7.33
C SER A 75 -7.19 1.02 -6.05
N VAL A 76 -7.43 1.68 -4.92
CA VAL A 76 -7.34 1.03 -3.61
C VAL A 76 -8.25 -0.19 -3.53
N VAL A 77 -9.38 -0.14 -4.21
CA VAL A 77 -10.34 -1.22 -4.16
C VAL A 77 -9.77 -2.52 -4.75
N HIS A 78 -8.75 -2.40 -5.59
CA HIS A 78 -8.13 -3.57 -6.21
C HIS A 78 -6.91 -4.07 -5.46
N LEU A 79 -6.50 -3.36 -4.39
CA LEU A 79 -5.29 -3.74 -3.67
C LEU A 79 -5.36 -5.18 -3.12
N PRO A 80 -6.46 -5.62 -2.50
CA PRO A 80 -6.49 -6.99 -1.99
C PRO A 80 -6.29 -8.03 -3.08
N ASP A 81 -6.85 -7.79 -4.26
CA ASP A 81 -6.70 -8.73 -5.37
C ASP A 81 -5.25 -8.80 -5.85
N VAL A 82 -4.60 -7.65 -5.90
CA VAL A 82 -3.21 -7.59 -6.35
C VAL A 82 -2.30 -8.28 -5.35
N VAL A 83 -2.55 -8.08 -4.06
CA VAL A 83 -1.76 -8.75 -3.02
C VAL A 83 -1.96 -10.25 -3.09
N GLU A 84 -3.19 -10.69 -3.30
CA GLU A 84 -3.47 -12.11 -3.41
C GLU A 84 -2.73 -12.73 -4.59
N ASP A 85 -2.75 -12.05 -5.74
CA ASP A 85 -2.00 -12.51 -6.90
C ASP A 85 -0.52 -12.60 -6.61
N PHE A 86 0.00 -11.60 -5.90
CA PHE A 86 1.40 -11.58 -5.55
C PHE A 86 1.76 -12.80 -4.69
N LEU A 87 0.90 -13.12 -3.74
CA LEU A 87 1.17 -14.23 -2.83
C LEU A 87 1.08 -15.59 -3.53
N LEU A 88 0.31 -15.66 -4.61
CA LEU A 88 0.15 -16.92 -5.33
C LEU A 88 1.25 -17.20 -6.34
N ASN A 89 2.07 -16.20 -6.62
CA ASN A 89 3.16 -16.37 -7.59
C ASN A 89 4.48 -16.81 -6.95
#